data_c7bea5d54fba97569ee371ba8f0ee5e3
#
_entry.id   c7bea5d54fba97569ee371ba8f0ee5e3
#
_cell.length_a   1.000
_cell.length_b   1.000
_cell.length_c   1.000
_cell.angle_alpha   90.00
_cell.angle_beta   90.00
_cell.angle_gamma   90.00
#
_symmetry.space_group_name_H-M   'P 1'
#
loop_
_entity.id
_entity.type
_entity.pdbx_description
1 polymer ?
#
loop_
_entity_poly.entity_id
_entity_poly.type
_entity_poly.pdbx_seq_one_letter_code
_entity_poly.pdbx_strand_id
1 'polypeptide(L)'
;MYKIGLVIIVMIITQQAFPQKENAKGALTGEQEIELSEGYSFISSRIIAPDPDMLVVLESILNDNLEFIRNSQGQVLRKIGPNWVNNIGDWIIDEGYLIKVFSDDSFTMEGDVVDPVTPIPLELGYQFISYFSDTPIDALIAFETILGDDLDFIRNSQGQILRKIGTNWVNGIGNCNPGEGYLVKMFADDILIYPGSSSFTCGDPFTYEGQVYNTVLIGNQCWFKENLNIGTMINGSENMSDDGVFEKYCYDDDPANCEIYGGLYQWNEMMEYSTTAGVQGICPSGWHLPTDGEWTVLTDFLGGESVAGGKMKETGTTHWNPPNTGATNESGFTALPGGFRHADGSFIKLGSSGYFWSSSESSPDRAWLRRLYSNYGDVYRFNYFKSYGFTSRCLQD
;
A
#
# COMPACT_ATOMS: atom_id res chain seq x y z
N MET A 1 -31.15 -10.56 64.89
CA MET A 1 -31.36 -9.48 63.92
C MET A 1 -30.00 -8.85 63.59
N TYR A 2 -29.34 -9.33 62.56
CA TYR A 2 -28.11 -8.71 62.06
C TYR A 2 -28.45 -7.87 60.84
N LYS A 3 -28.15 -6.57 60.89
CA LYS A 3 -28.26 -5.65 59.76
C LYS A 3 -26.97 -5.79 58.95
N ILE A 4 -27.10 -6.27 57.74
CA ILE A 4 -26.02 -6.24 56.73
C ILE A 4 -26.08 -4.87 56.05
N GLY A 5 -25.08 -4.01 56.30
CA GLY A 5 -24.89 -2.75 55.59
C GLY A 5 -24.23 -3.00 54.23
N LEU A 6 -24.91 -2.61 53.17
CA LEU A 6 -24.39 -2.63 51.81
C LEU A 6 -23.47 -1.41 51.64
N VAL A 7 -22.15 -1.65 51.52
CA VAL A 7 -21.18 -0.60 51.17
C VAL A 7 -21.13 -0.56 49.64
N ILE A 8 -21.66 0.51 49.06
CA ILE A 8 -21.49 0.82 47.64
C ILE A 8 -20.14 1.51 47.48
N ILE A 9 -19.16 0.81 46.92
CA ILE A 9 -17.89 1.42 46.49
C ILE A 9 -18.14 2.04 45.12
N VAL A 10 -18.25 3.39 45.09
CA VAL A 10 -18.21 4.15 43.84
C VAL A 10 -16.75 4.21 43.42
N MET A 11 -16.36 3.43 42.44
CA MET A 11 -15.08 3.62 41.73
C MET A 11 -15.21 4.88 40.89
N ILE A 12 -14.59 5.97 41.33
CA ILE A 12 -14.32 7.13 40.48
C ILE A 12 -13.12 6.74 39.59
N ILE A 13 -13.39 6.36 38.34
CA ILE A 13 -12.34 6.24 37.35
C ILE A 13 -11.96 7.66 36.94
N THR A 14 -10.90 8.17 37.53
CA THR A 14 -10.24 9.37 37.00
C THR A 14 -9.55 8.98 35.70
N GLN A 15 -10.04 9.51 34.60
CA GLN A 15 -9.29 9.51 33.34
C GLN A 15 -7.92 10.16 33.62
N GLN A 16 -6.88 9.33 33.68
CA GLN A 16 -5.51 9.82 33.63
C GLN A 16 -5.23 10.16 32.17
N ALA A 17 -5.21 11.44 31.87
CA ALA A 17 -4.58 11.94 30.65
C ALA A 17 -3.13 11.43 30.62
N PHE A 18 -2.80 10.66 29.62
CA PHE A 18 -1.41 10.24 29.37
C PHE A 18 -0.58 11.50 29.17
N PRO A 19 0.58 11.65 29.85
CA PRO A 19 1.45 12.79 29.61
C PRO A 19 2.00 12.68 28.19
N GLN A 20 1.71 13.69 27.39
CA GLN A 20 2.36 13.88 26.09
C GLN A 20 3.86 13.98 26.34
N LYS A 21 4.62 13.00 25.84
CA LYS A 21 6.08 13.06 25.84
C LYS A 21 6.48 14.14 24.84
N GLU A 22 7.02 15.25 25.34
CA GLU A 22 7.73 16.23 24.50
C GLU A 22 8.84 15.52 23.73
N ASN A 23 8.61 15.26 22.45
CA ASN A 23 9.66 14.86 21.53
C ASN A 23 10.29 16.15 20.97
N ALA A 24 11.50 16.43 21.41
CA ALA A 24 12.38 17.46 20.84
C ALA A 24 12.94 17.01 19.46
N LYS A 25 12.05 16.86 18.48
CA LYS A 25 12.30 16.96 17.03
C LYS A 25 11.18 17.84 16.52
N GLY A 26 11.52 18.91 15.80
CA GLY A 26 10.51 19.83 15.27
C GLY A 26 9.41 19.05 14.56
N ALA A 27 8.16 19.21 15.04
CA ALA A 27 7.00 18.60 14.43
C ALA A 27 6.95 19.02 12.96
N LEU A 28 6.66 18.07 12.06
CA LEU A 28 6.44 18.37 10.65
C LEU A 28 5.12 19.14 10.56
N THR A 29 5.18 20.42 10.19
CA THR A 29 3.97 21.18 9.85
C THR A 29 3.56 20.88 8.43
N GLY A 30 2.27 20.79 8.18
CA GLY A 30 1.71 20.51 6.86
C GLY A 30 0.33 21.13 6.69
N GLU A 31 -0.21 20.96 5.50
CA GLU A 31 -1.58 21.32 5.16
C GLU A 31 -2.30 20.11 4.58
N GLN A 32 -3.61 20.06 4.71
CA GLN A 32 -4.46 19.05 4.10
C GLN A 32 -5.76 19.69 3.64
N GLU A 33 -6.03 19.62 2.33
CA GLU A 33 -7.35 19.93 1.77
C GLU A 33 -8.27 18.74 1.95
N ILE A 34 -9.50 18.99 2.41
CA ILE A 34 -10.56 18.00 2.64
C ILE A 34 -11.69 18.33 1.70
N GLU A 35 -11.86 17.49 0.70
CA GLU A 35 -12.91 17.59 -0.31
C GLU A 35 -14.26 17.11 0.23
N LEU A 36 -15.31 17.83 -0.08
CA LEU A 36 -16.70 17.55 0.33
C LEU A 36 -17.56 17.37 -0.92
N SER A 37 -18.17 16.21 -1.07
CA SER A 37 -19.18 15.99 -2.12
C SER A 37 -20.57 16.33 -1.64
N GLU A 38 -21.44 16.81 -2.55
CA GLU A 38 -22.86 17.04 -2.28
C GLU A 38 -23.48 15.84 -1.56
N GLY A 39 -24.20 16.10 -0.47
CA GLY A 39 -24.81 15.09 0.37
C GLY A 39 -24.00 14.75 1.62
N TYR A 40 -23.85 13.46 1.90
CA TYR A 40 -23.18 12.96 3.10
C TYR A 40 -21.78 12.47 2.79
N SER A 41 -20.78 12.91 3.59
CA SER A 41 -19.43 12.40 3.54
C SER A 41 -18.94 12.04 4.96
N PHE A 42 -18.13 10.98 5.06
CA PHE A 42 -17.30 10.76 6.25
C PHE A 42 -15.96 11.44 5.98
N ILE A 43 -15.57 12.33 6.88
CA ILE A 43 -14.34 13.10 6.75
C ILE A 43 -13.43 12.89 7.96
N SER A 44 -12.15 13.12 7.75
CA SER A 44 -11.14 13.12 8.81
C SER A 44 -9.94 13.98 8.41
N SER A 45 -8.99 14.17 9.31
CA SER A 45 -7.74 14.84 9.03
C SER A 45 -6.59 14.16 9.75
N ARG A 46 -5.41 14.23 9.15
CA ARG A 46 -4.12 13.90 9.76
C ARG A 46 -3.40 15.15 10.31
N ILE A 47 -4.05 16.31 10.30
CA ILE A 47 -3.49 17.58 10.77
C ILE A 47 -4.06 17.94 12.12
N ILE A 48 -3.20 18.18 13.09
CA ILE A 48 -3.53 18.75 14.40
C ILE A 48 -3.60 20.27 14.24
N ALA A 49 -4.82 20.81 14.21
CA ALA A 49 -5.01 22.25 14.12
C ALA A 49 -4.45 22.97 15.37
N PRO A 50 -3.81 24.13 15.23
CA PRO A 50 -3.32 24.91 16.37
C PRO A 50 -4.45 25.38 17.32
N ASP A 51 -5.63 25.65 16.77
CA ASP A 51 -6.87 25.87 17.50
C ASP A 51 -7.88 24.81 17.06
N PRO A 52 -8.19 23.82 17.90
CA PRO A 52 -9.05 22.71 17.52
C PRO A 52 -10.55 23.02 17.59
N ASP A 53 -11.00 24.19 18.04
CA ASP A 53 -12.44 24.53 18.07
C ASP A 53 -13.05 24.32 16.66
N MET A 54 -14.08 23.50 16.58
CA MET A 54 -14.77 23.19 15.32
C MET A 54 -15.25 24.44 14.56
N LEU A 55 -15.57 25.55 15.26
CA LEU A 55 -15.95 26.80 14.60
C LEU A 55 -14.77 27.48 13.93
N VAL A 56 -13.55 27.27 14.43
CA VAL A 56 -12.31 27.78 13.86
C VAL A 56 -11.86 26.88 12.70
N VAL A 57 -11.82 25.57 12.95
CA VAL A 57 -11.42 24.58 11.92
C VAL A 57 -12.27 24.66 10.65
N LEU A 58 -13.57 24.88 10.81
CA LEU A 58 -14.55 24.89 9.71
C LEU A 58 -14.94 26.31 9.26
N GLU A 59 -14.24 27.37 9.70
CA GLU A 59 -14.62 28.76 9.44
C GLU A 59 -14.91 29.03 7.95
N SER A 60 -14.11 28.47 7.04
CA SER A 60 -14.24 28.70 5.60
C SER A 60 -15.53 28.13 4.99
N ILE A 61 -16.11 27.10 5.62
CA ILE A 61 -17.34 26.42 5.16
C ILE A 61 -18.56 26.67 6.07
N LEU A 62 -18.44 27.51 7.10
CA LEU A 62 -19.58 27.93 7.94
C LEU A 62 -20.49 28.91 7.20
N ASN A 63 -21.05 28.46 6.10
CA ASN A 63 -21.93 29.20 5.20
C ASN A 63 -23.27 28.45 5.01
N ASP A 64 -24.09 28.88 4.08
CA ASP A 64 -25.39 28.24 3.83
C ASP A 64 -25.28 26.90 3.09
N ASN A 65 -24.08 26.48 2.67
CA ASN A 65 -23.82 25.18 2.04
C ASN A 65 -23.68 24.05 3.08
N LEU A 66 -23.19 24.33 4.29
CA LEU A 66 -23.08 23.34 5.35
C LEU A 66 -24.43 23.17 6.09
N GLU A 67 -24.97 21.94 6.09
CA GLU A 67 -26.16 21.62 6.88
C GLU A 67 -25.79 21.26 8.32
N PHE A 68 -24.86 20.33 8.51
CA PHE A 68 -24.32 19.95 9.81
C PHE A 68 -23.03 19.11 9.69
N ILE A 69 -22.33 19.00 10.81
CA ILE A 69 -21.31 18.00 11.08
C ILE A 69 -21.63 17.27 12.39
N ARG A 70 -21.34 15.98 12.47
CA ARG A 70 -21.69 15.11 13.61
C ARG A 70 -20.53 14.15 13.93
N ASN A 71 -20.25 13.96 15.23
CA ASN A 71 -19.29 13.00 15.74
C ASN A 71 -19.93 11.63 16.07
N SER A 72 -19.11 10.67 16.54
CA SER A 72 -19.52 9.32 16.93
C SER A 72 -20.54 9.29 18.06
N GLN A 73 -20.45 10.23 19.01
CA GLN A 73 -21.34 10.35 20.16
C GLN A 73 -22.70 10.99 19.80
N GLY A 74 -22.86 11.41 18.54
CA GLY A 74 -24.09 12.03 18.04
C GLY A 74 -24.20 13.52 18.36
N GLN A 75 -23.16 14.14 18.87
CA GLN A 75 -23.09 15.59 19.04
C GLN A 75 -22.99 16.26 17.66
N VAL A 76 -23.52 17.47 17.53
CA VAL A 76 -23.69 18.13 16.24
C VAL A 76 -23.28 19.59 16.32
N LEU A 77 -22.53 20.04 15.31
CA LEU A 77 -22.40 21.44 14.95
C LEU A 77 -23.37 21.73 13.82
N ARG A 78 -24.25 22.71 14.00
CA ARG A 78 -25.26 23.11 12.99
C ARG A 78 -25.71 24.56 13.19
N LYS A 79 -26.32 25.13 12.15
CA LYS A 79 -26.93 26.45 12.20
C LYS A 79 -28.29 26.40 12.88
N ILE A 80 -28.51 27.26 13.88
CA ILE A 80 -29.80 27.46 14.58
C ILE A 80 -30.15 28.93 14.47
N GLY A 81 -31.14 29.27 13.64
CA GLY A 81 -31.42 30.64 13.26
C GLY A 81 -30.19 31.27 12.58
N PRO A 82 -29.71 32.44 12.98
CA PRO A 82 -28.53 33.06 12.37
C PRO A 82 -27.19 32.54 12.90
N ASN A 83 -27.18 31.74 13.97
CA ASN A 83 -25.96 31.37 14.69
C ASN A 83 -25.57 29.90 14.46
N TRP A 84 -24.27 29.64 14.34
CA TRP A 84 -23.73 28.31 14.44
C TRP A 84 -23.65 27.88 15.92
N VAL A 85 -24.10 26.68 16.21
CA VAL A 85 -24.08 26.07 17.56
C VAL A 85 -23.20 24.84 17.50
N ASN A 86 -22.06 24.91 18.20
CA ASN A 86 -21.12 23.82 18.32
C ASN A 86 -21.40 23.04 19.61
N ASN A 87 -21.94 21.81 19.48
CA ASN A 87 -22.08 20.88 20.62
C ASN A 87 -21.00 19.76 20.57
N ILE A 88 -20.15 19.74 19.55
CA ILE A 88 -19.04 18.79 19.44
C ILE A 88 -17.89 19.28 20.33
N GLY A 89 -17.58 20.58 20.28
CA GLY A 89 -16.41 21.18 20.90
C GLY A 89 -15.23 21.22 19.92
N ASP A 90 -14.15 20.55 20.28
CA ASP A 90 -12.91 20.53 19.52
C ASP A 90 -12.91 19.43 18.45
N TRP A 91 -12.14 19.65 17.40
CA TRP A 91 -11.76 18.61 16.45
C TRP A 91 -10.82 17.62 17.14
N ILE A 92 -11.23 16.34 17.19
CA ILE A 92 -10.44 15.27 17.78
C ILE A 92 -9.72 14.51 16.66
N ILE A 93 -8.42 14.38 16.76
CA ILE A 93 -7.57 13.94 15.64
C ILE A 93 -7.78 12.47 15.26
N ASP A 94 -8.08 11.59 16.20
CA ASP A 94 -8.36 10.16 15.97
C ASP A 94 -9.83 9.88 15.63
N GLU A 95 -10.71 10.91 15.69
CA GLU A 95 -12.12 10.81 15.36
C GLU A 95 -12.40 11.26 13.91
N GLY A 96 -13.22 10.48 13.20
CA GLY A 96 -13.83 10.90 11.96
C GLY A 96 -15.19 11.58 12.20
N TYR A 97 -15.71 12.25 11.17
CA TYR A 97 -16.97 13.01 11.28
C TYR A 97 -17.87 12.73 10.10
N LEU A 98 -19.18 12.65 10.36
CA LEU A 98 -20.20 12.69 9.31
C LEU A 98 -20.57 14.15 9.03
N ILE A 99 -20.33 14.61 7.82
CA ILE A 99 -20.70 15.95 7.33
C ILE A 99 -21.79 15.86 6.27
N LYS A 100 -22.64 16.89 6.20
CA LYS A 100 -23.59 17.05 5.11
C LYS A 100 -23.52 18.45 4.52
N VAL A 101 -23.31 18.52 3.20
CA VAL A 101 -23.31 19.75 2.41
C VAL A 101 -24.36 19.70 1.30
N PHE A 102 -24.83 20.87 0.84
CA PHE A 102 -25.84 20.98 -0.23
C PHE A 102 -25.24 21.00 -1.63
N SER A 103 -23.95 21.26 -1.77
CA SER A 103 -23.15 21.20 -3.00
C SER A 103 -21.71 20.90 -2.66
N ASP A 104 -20.92 20.48 -3.65
CA ASP A 104 -19.49 20.25 -3.49
C ASP A 104 -18.78 21.48 -2.88
N ASP A 105 -17.86 21.25 -1.99
CA ASP A 105 -17.09 22.26 -1.25
C ASP A 105 -15.74 21.68 -0.83
N SER A 106 -14.87 22.48 -0.22
CA SER A 106 -13.63 22.01 0.42
C SER A 106 -13.20 22.95 1.53
N PHE A 107 -12.36 22.45 2.45
CA PHE A 107 -11.67 23.27 3.42
C PHE A 107 -10.26 22.73 3.69
N THR A 108 -9.36 23.60 4.08
CA THR A 108 -7.97 23.25 4.35
C THR A 108 -7.68 23.33 5.85
N MET A 109 -7.01 22.30 6.37
CA MET A 109 -6.44 22.32 7.72
C MET A 109 -4.93 22.49 7.64
N GLU A 110 -4.40 23.40 8.47
CA GLU A 110 -2.96 23.64 8.64
C GLU A 110 -2.55 23.33 10.08
N GLY A 111 -1.37 22.75 10.29
CA GLY A 111 -0.87 22.44 11.62
C GLY A 111 0.18 21.33 11.65
N ASP A 112 0.30 20.67 12.81
CA ASP A 112 1.25 19.58 12.97
C ASP A 112 0.69 18.28 12.34
N VAL A 113 1.57 17.55 11.62
CA VAL A 113 1.20 16.29 10.97
C VAL A 113 1.27 15.14 11.97
N VAL A 114 0.20 14.35 12.06
CA VAL A 114 0.17 13.11 12.87
C VAL A 114 1.02 12.03 12.20
N ASP A 115 1.80 11.31 12.99
CA ASP A 115 2.47 10.10 12.54
C ASP A 115 1.40 9.02 12.24
N PRO A 116 1.34 8.46 11.03
CA PRO A 116 0.37 7.42 10.67
C PRO A 116 0.31 6.22 11.62
N VAL A 117 1.44 5.86 12.24
CA VAL A 117 1.48 4.77 13.24
C VAL A 117 0.93 5.16 14.62
N THR A 118 0.37 6.38 14.75
CA THR A 118 -0.31 6.78 15.99
C THR A 118 -1.51 5.87 16.26
N PRO A 119 -1.55 5.18 17.42
CA PRO A 119 -2.64 4.25 17.71
C PRO A 119 -3.99 4.99 17.85
N ILE A 120 -5.03 4.44 17.22
CA ILE A 120 -6.43 4.88 17.37
C ILE A 120 -7.15 3.84 18.23
N PRO A 121 -7.57 4.18 19.47
CA PRO A 121 -8.38 3.29 20.29
C PRO A 121 -9.76 3.07 19.64
N LEU A 122 -10.17 1.83 19.54
CA LEU A 122 -11.49 1.43 19.06
C LEU A 122 -12.29 0.86 20.22
N GLU A 123 -13.53 1.33 20.38
CA GLU A 123 -14.44 0.85 21.41
C GLU A 123 -15.51 -0.07 20.82
N LEU A 124 -16.10 -0.92 21.67
CA LEU A 124 -17.27 -1.72 21.31
C LEU A 124 -18.39 -0.83 20.73
N GLY A 125 -18.89 -1.16 19.56
CA GLY A 125 -20.01 -0.46 18.90
C GLY A 125 -19.61 0.26 17.63
N TYR A 126 -20.31 1.39 17.36
CA TYR A 126 -20.10 2.19 16.15
C TYR A 126 -19.28 3.43 16.47
N GLN A 127 -18.30 3.71 15.63
CA GLN A 127 -17.53 4.94 15.71
C GLN A 127 -17.05 5.42 14.35
N PHE A 128 -16.90 6.73 14.19
CA PHE A 128 -16.21 7.31 13.03
C PHE A 128 -14.73 7.45 13.40
N ILE A 129 -13.86 7.04 12.52
CA ILE A 129 -12.40 7.07 12.71
C ILE A 129 -11.72 7.92 11.66
N SER A 130 -10.59 8.49 12.03
CA SER A 130 -9.70 9.20 11.11
C SER A 130 -8.85 8.25 10.29
N TYR A 131 -8.37 8.74 9.13
CA TYR A 131 -7.34 8.13 8.30
C TYR A 131 -6.09 9.00 8.29
N PHE A 132 -4.96 8.45 8.74
CA PHE A 132 -3.73 9.22 8.99
C PHE A 132 -2.69 9.16 7.86
N SER A 133 -2.84 8.28 6.88
CA SER A 133 -1.91 8.26 5.74
C SER A 133 -2.12 9.47 4.83
N ASP A 134 -1.04 9.92 4.20
CA ASP A 134 -1.05 10.97 3.18
C ASP A 134 -1.20 10.41 1.75
N THR A 135 -1.23 9.10 1.62
CA THR A 135 -1.41 8.38 0.36
C THR A 135 -2.56 7.40 0.45
N PRO A 136 -3.22 7.10 -0.68
CA PRO A 136 -4.21 6.03 -0.73
C PRO A 136 -3.58 4.67 -0.41
N ILE A 137 -4.23 3.89 0.48
CA ILE A 137 -3.80 2.52 0.84
C ILE A 137 -5.00 1.59 0.69
N ASP A 138 -4.81 0.39 0.12
CA ASP A 138 -5.83 -0.64 0.08
C ASP A 138 -6.41 -0.91 1.49
N ALA A 139 -7.73 -1.01 1.60
CA ALA A 139 -8.39 -1.12 2.91
C ALA A 139 -8.02 -2.39 3.69
N LEU A 140 -7.66 -3.50 3.02
CA LEU A 140 -7.15 -4.69 3.72
C LEU A 140 -5.79 -4.41 4.37
N ILE A 141 -4.95 -3.62 3.73
CA ILE A 141 -3.64 -3.21 4.25
C ILE A 141 -3.82 -2.13 5.33
N ALA A 142 -4.64 -1.12 5.06
CA ALA A 142 -4.87 -0.02 6.00
C ALA A 142 -5.41 -0.50 7.35
N PHE A 143 -6.25 -1.52 7.35
CA PHE A 143 -6.91 -2.05 8.54
C PHE A 143 -6.36 -3.40 9.01
N GLU A 144 -5.21 -3.84 8.51
CA GLU A 144 -4.64 -5.16 8.80
C GLU A 144 -4.56 -5.48 10.30
N THR A 145 -4.24 -4.48 11.14
CA THR A 145 -4.08 -4.66 12.58
C THR A 145 -5.37 -5.05 13.31
N ILE A 146 -6.54 -4.79 12.71
CA ILE A 146 -7.85 -5.07 13.31
C ILE A 146 -8.69 -6.08 12.51
N LEU A 147 -8.15 -6.70 11.46
CA LEU A 147 -8.84 -7.74 10.68
C LEU A 147 -8.98 -9.05 11.47
N GLY A 148 -9.64 -8.99 12.63
CA GLY A 148 -9.89 -10.07 13.56
C GLY A 148 -11.37 -10.44 13.66
N ASP A 149 -11.71 -11.27 14.69
CA ASP A 149 -13.09 -11.65 14.96
C ASP A 149 -13.88 -10.54 15.69
N ASP A 150 -13.18 -9.51 16.19
CA ASP A 150 -13.78 -8.37 16.90
C ASP A 150 -14.24 -7.25 15.97
N LEU A 151 -13.86 -7.27 14.69
CA LEU A 151 -14.35 -6.35 13.67
C LEU A 151 -15.58 -6.93 12.93
N ASP A 152 -16.70 -6.19 12.93
CA ASP A 152 -17.88 -6.52 12.12
C ASP A 152 -17.71 -6.02 10.68
N PHE A 153 -17.49 -4.73 10.52
CA PHE A 153 -17.24 -4.10 9.21
C PHE A 153 -16.64 -2.71 9.34
N ILE A 154 -16.09 -2.25 8.19
CA ILE A 154 -15.70 -0.85 7.95
C ILE A 154 -16.47 -0.37 6.72
N ARG A 155 -16.93 0.89 6.73
CA ARG A 155 -17.73 1.47 5.66
C ARG A 155 -17.24 2.87 5.30
N ASN A 156 -17.13 3.18 4.00
CA ASN A 156 -16.87 4.53 3.49
C ASN A 156 -18.15 5.34 3.23
N SER A 157 -17.99 6.60 2.78
CA SER A 157 -19.09 7.53 2.46
C SER A 157 -20.02 7.01 1.36
N GLN A 158 -19.50 6.28 0.38
CA GLN A 158 -20.22 5.72 -0.75
C GLN A 158 -21.03 4.47 -0.38
N GLY A 159 -20.92 4.02 0.88
CA GLY A 159 -21.61 2.84 1.39
C GLY A 159 -20.94 1.52 1.04
N GLN A 160 -19.74 1.56 0.47
CA GLN A 160 -18.91 0.39 0.24
C GLN A 160 -18.36 -0.14 1.57
N ILE A 161 -18.16 -1.46 1.66
CA ILE A 161 -17.91 -2.12 2.95
C ILE A 161 -16.74 -3.09 2.82
N LEU A 162 -15.81 -3.02 3.78
CA LEU A 162 -14.85 -4.07 4.09
C LEU A 162 -15.47 -4.96 5.19
N ARG A 163 -15.64 -6.25 4.94
CA ARG A 163 -16.22 -7.19 5.90
C ARG A 163 -15.78 -8.63 5.67
N LYS A 164 -15.91 -9.46 6.70
CA LYS A 164 -15.64 -10.91 6.62
C LYS A 164 -16.82 -11.66 5.97
N ILE A 165 -16.53 -12.47 4.95
CA ILE A 165 -17.50 -13.37 4.30
C ILE A 165 -16.94 -14.81 4.41
N GLY A 166 -17.54 -15.64 5.24
CA GLY A 166 -16.98 -16.93 5.59
C GLY A 166 -15.67 -16.76 6.38
N THR A 167 -14.56 -17.25 5.84
CA THR A 167 -13.23 -17.10 6.46
C THR A 167 -12.41 -15.92 5.91
N ASN A 168 -12.85 -15.29 4.81
CA ASN A 168 -12.08 -14.30 4.08
C ASN A 168 -12.62 -12.88 4.30
N TRP A 169 -11.73 -11.91 4.39
CA TRP A 169 -12.08 -10.51 4.32
C TRP A 169 -12.27 -10.10 2.86
N VAL A 170 -13.35 -9.39 2.59
CA VAL A 170 -13.70 -8.89 1.25
C VAL A 170 -13.67 -7.38 1.27
N ASN A 171 -12.76 -6.81 0.47
CA ASN A 171 -12.62 -5.38 0.31
C ASN A 171 -13.58 -4.86 -0.77
N GLY A 172 -14.68 -4.25 -0.35
CA GLY A 172 -15.57 -3.50 -1.24
C GLY A 172 -15.27 -2.01 -1.27
N ILE A 173 -14.38 -1.51 -0.38
CA ILE A 173 -14.01 -0.09 -0.30
C ILE A 173 -13.01 0.27 -1.42
N GLY A 174 -12.07 -0.65 -1.72
CA GLY A 174 -10.89 -0.34 -2.50
C GLY A 174 -9.84 0.33 -1.64
N ASN A 175 -9.34 1.48 -2.04
CA ASN A 175 -8.38 2.26 -1.28
C ASN A 175 -9.07 3.18 -0.26
N CYS A 176 -8.44 3.31 0.90
CA CYS A 176 -8.69 4.40 1.85
C CYS A 176 -7.94 5.64 1.39
N ASN A 177 -8.57 6.81 1.40
CA ASN A 177 -7.98 8.02 0.85
C ASN A 177 -7.76 9.10 1.92
N PRO A 178 -6.72 9.95 1.78
CA PRO A 178 -6.50 11.10 2.66
C PRO A 178 -7.73 12.01 2.70
N GLY A 179 -8.09 12.48 3.89
CA GLY A 179 -9.27 13.34 4.10
C GLY A 179 -10.58 12.59 4.31
N GLU A 180 -10.66 11.31 3.92
CA GLU A 180 -11.82 10.46 4.21
C GLU A 180 -11.82 9.98 5.66
N GLY A 181 -13.00 9.87 6.24
CA GLY A 181 -13.26 9.15 7.48
C GLY A 181 -13.97 7.84 7.20
N TYR A 182 -13.97 6.93 8.17
CA TYR A 182 -14.61 5.63 8.03
C TYR A 182 -15.52 5.33 9.22
N LEU A 183 -16.67 4.73 8.95
CA LEU A 183 -17.54 4.17 9.98
C LEU A 183 -17.07 2.74 10.28
N VAL A 184 -16.65 2.50 11.51
CA VAL A 184 -16.24 1.18 12.02
C VAL A 184 -17.28 0.65 12.98
N LYS A 185 -17.53 -0.66 12.95
CA LYS A 185 -18.31 -1.37 13.95
C LYS A 185 -17.50 -2.50 14.56
N MET A 186 -17.31 -2.43 15.88
CA MET A 186 -16.55 -3.40 16.66
C MET A 186 -17.46 -4.24 17.55
N PHE A 187 -17.08 -5.50 17.78
CA PHE A 187 -17.68 -6.39 18.78
C PHE A 187 -16.95 -6.37 20.13
N ALA A 188 -15.71 -5.88 20.17
CA ALA A 188 -14.91 -5.65 21.36
C ALA A 188 -13.95 -4.47 21.11
N ASP A 189 -13.35 -3.97 22.21
CA ASP A 189 -12.33 -2.92 22.13
C ASP A 189 -11.07 -3.45 21.45
N ASP A 190 -10.42 -2.61 20.62
CA ASP A 190 -9.19 -2.93 19.89
C ASP A 190 -8.37 -1.65 19.67
N ILE A 191 -7.22 -1.76 19.00
CA ILE A 191 -6.36 -0.64 18.66
C ILE A 191 -6.02 -0.73 17.17
N LEU A 192 -6.46 0.27 16.41
CA LEU A 192 -6.06 0.44 15.04
C LEU A 192 -4.71 1.16 14.97
N ILE A 193 -3.78 0.59 14.23
CA ILE A 193 -2.52 1.24 13.87
C ILE A 193 -2.41 1.14 12.35
N TYR A 194 -2.46 2.27 11.68
CA TYR A 194 -2.24 2.31 10.24
C TYR A 194 -0.79 1.90 9.93
N PRO A 195 -0.54 1.25 8.77
CA PRO A 195 0.83 1.08 8.32
C PRO A 195 1.49 2.45 8.30
N GLY A 196 2.65 2.55 8.94
CA GLY A 196 3.36 3.81 8.98
C GLY A 196 3.59 4.29 7.55
N SER A 197 3.34 5.55 7.28
CA SER A 197 4.16 6.20 6.29
C SER A 197 5.56 6.31 6.91
N SER A 198 6.30 5.21 6.95
CA SER A 198 7.72 5.40 6.84
C SER A 198 7.85 6.23 5.57
N SER A 199 8.44 7.40 5.65
CA SER A 199 9.00 8.01 4.46
C SER A 199 9.90 6.93 3.88
N PHE A 200 9.30 6.05 3.02
CA PHE A 200 10.05 4.98 2.41
C PHE A 200 11.19 5.67 1.68
N THR A 201 12.38 5.45 2.18
CA THR A 201 13.59 5.96 1.54
C THR A 201 14.17 4.81 0.75
N CYS A 202 14.38 5.04 -0.52
CA CYS A 202 15.03 4.02 -1.34
C CYS A 202 16.36 3.58 -0.71
N GLY A 203 16.51 2.29 -0.49
CA GLY A 203 17.55 1.66 0.31
C GLY A 203 17.00 0.97 1.56
N ASP A 204 15.80 1.35 2.02
CA ASP A 204 15.11 0.63 3.09
C ASP A 204 14.49 -0.67 2.57
N PRO A 205 14.33 -1.71 3.41
CA PRO A 205 13.56 -2.89 3.06
C PRO A 205 12.05 -2.56 2.99
N PHE A 206 11.35 -3.21 2.07
CA PHE A 206 9.91 -3.11 1.89
C PHE A 206 9.26 -4.49 2.10
N THR A 207 8.24 -4.59 2.96
CA THR A 207 7.52 -5.86 3.17
C THR A 207 6.26 -5.88 2.33
N TYR A 208 6.08 -6.94 1.52
CA TYR A 208 4.91 -7.14 0.67
C TYR A 208 4.54 -8.64 0.62
N GLU A 209 3.27 -8.97 0.86
CA GLU A 209 2.76 -10.36 0.89
C GLU A 209 3.62 -11.31 1.75
N GLY A 210 4.05 -10.82 2.93
CA GLY A 210 4.87 -11.56 3.87
C GLY A 210 6.34 -11.76 3.46
N GLN A 211 6.77 -11.21 2.31
CA GLN A 211 8.14 -11.23 1.81
C GLN A 211 8.81 -9.88 2.07
N VAL A 212 10.10 -9.91 2.39
CA VAL A 212 10.91 -8.69 2.53
C VAL A 212 11.72 -8.47 1.25
N TYR A 213 11.50 -7.34 0.60
CA TYR A 213 12.24 -6.89 -0.58
C TYR A 213 13.18 -5.76 -0.19
N ASN A 214 14.48 -5.94 -0.38
CA ASN A 214 15.40 -4.83 -0.27
C ASN A 214 15.27 -3.93 -1.49
N THR A 215 15.62 -2.65 -1.33
CA THR A 215 15.51 -1.68 -2.41
C THR A 215 16.85 -1.06 -2.74
N VAL A 216 16.97 -0.48 -3.92
CA VAL A 216 18.18 0.20 -4.38
C VAL A 216 17.86 1.36 -5.29
N LEU A 217 18.48 2.50 -5.03
CA LEU A 217 18.41 3.67 -5.90
C LEU A 217 19.47 3.55 -7.01
N ILE A 218 19.02 3.53 -8.27
CA ILE A 218 19.90 3.50 -9.44
C ILE A 218 19.54 4.70 -10.32
N GLY A 219 20.43 5.69 -10.35
CA GLY A 219 20.09 7.00 -10.91
C GLY A 219 19.03 7.68 -10.05
N ASN A 220 17.87 7.91 -10.62
CA ASN A 220 16.68 8.46 -9.95
C ASN A 220 15.54 7.43 -9.83
N GLN A 221 15.82 6.15 -10.05
CA GLN A 221 14.85 5.07 -10.02
C GLN A 221 15.09 4.18 -8.81
N CYS A 222 14.04 3.93 -8.02
CA CYS A 222 14.09 3.01 -6.88
C CYS A 222 13.54 1.64 -7.27
N TRP A 223 14.37 0.62 -7.22
CA TRP A 223 14.09 -0.74 -7.66
C TRP A 223 14.07 -1.73 -6.51
N PHE A 224 13.20 -2.75 -6.58
CA PHE A 224 13.40 -3.95 -5.77
C PHE A 224 14.70 -4.65 -6.20
N LYS A 225 15.46 -5.15 -5.20
CA LYS A 225 16.67 -5.95 -5.46
C LYS A 225 16.36 -7.41 -5.71
N GLU A 226 15.30 -7.91 -5.15
CA GLU A 226 14.79 -9.26 -5.35
C GLU A 226 13.71 -9.29 -6.43
N ASN A 227 13.57 -10.42 -7.11
CA ASN A 227 12.45 -10.69 -7.98
C ASN A 227 11.19 -10.93 -7.15
N LEU A 228 10.02 -10.52 -7.63
CA LEU A 228 8.76 -10.81 -6.95
C LEU A 228 8.56 -12.31 -6.71
N ASN A 229 8.04 -12.66 -5.53
CA ASN A 229 7.73 -14.03 -5.12
C ASN A 229 6.36 -14.10 -4.43
N ILE A 230 5.33 -13.55 -5.06
CA ILE A 230 3.96 -13.51 -4.52
C ILE A 230 3.03 -14.46 -5.25
N GLY A 231 1.90 -14.76 -4.66
CA GLY A 231 0.87 -15.61 -5.24
C GLY A 231 1.04 -17.10 -4.97
N THR A 232 0.03 -17.86 -5.39
CA THR A 232 -0.05 -19.31 -5.25
C THR A 232 0.79 -20.00 -6.33
N MET A 233 1.61 -20.97 -5.93
CA MET A 233 2.37 -21.77 -6.89
C MET A 233 1.45 -22.72 -7.66
N ILE A 234 1.55 -22.71 -8.98
CA ILE A 234 0.92 -23.67 -9.88
C ILE A 234 1.98 -24.49 -10.63
N ASN A 235 1.55 -25.65 -11.18
CA ASN A 235 2.45 -26.53 -11.92
C ASN A 235 2.82 -25.92 -13.29
N GLY A 236 4.07 -26.12 -13.73
CA GLY A 236 4.56 -25.58 -15.01
C GLY A 236 3.75 -26.02 -16.24
N SER A 237 3.03 -27.15 -16.18
CA SER A 237 2.14 -27.61 -17.26
C SER A 237 0.80 -26.86 -17.33
N GLU A 238 0.45 -26.08 -16.33
CA GLU A 238 -0.78 -25.29 -16.27
C GLU A 238 -0.52 -23.88 -16.80
N ASN A 239 -1.56 -23.17 -17.22
CA ASN A 239 -1.47 -21.75 -17.54
C ASN A 239 -2.20 -20.95 -16.45
N MET A 240 -1.68 -19.77 -16.16
CA MET A 240 -2.30 -18.80 -15.28
C MET A 240 -3.66 -18.34 -15.81
N SER A 241 -4.59 -18.01 -14.91
CA SER A 241 -5.98 -17.67 -15.25
C SER A 241 -6.46 -16.40 -14.56
N ASP A 242 -7.33 -15.65 -15.21
CA ASP A 242 -7.96 -14.45 -14.65
C ASP A 242 -9.11 -14.86 -13.68
N ASP A 243 -8.72 -15.34 -12.50
CA ASP A 243 -9.65 -15.81 -11.46
C ASP A 243 -9.57 -14.99 -10.15
N GLY A 244 -8.77 -13.92 -10.15
CA GLY A 244 -8.58 -13.03 -9.00
C GLY A 244 -7.61 -13.57 -7.94
N VAL A 245 -6.87 -14.64 -8.24
CA VAL A 245 -5.80 -15.18 -7.39
C VAL A 245 -4.49 -15.03 -8.12
N PHE A 246 -3.51 -14.36 -7.53
CA PHE A 246 -2.17 -14.31 -8.13
C PHE A 246 -1.54 -15.70 -8.15
N GLU A 247 -1.07 -16.09 -9.33
CA GLU A 247 -0.42 -17.35 -9.58
C GLU A 247 1.05 -17.15 -9.96
N LYS A 248 1.91 -18.11 -9.60
CA LYS A 248 3.33 -18.13 -9.98
C LYS A 248 3.78 -19.53 -10.33
N TYR A 249 4.82 -19.62 -11.13
CA TYR A 249 5.61 -20.83 -11.28
C TYR A 249 6.89 -20.73 -10.46
N CYS A 250 7.31 -21.83 -9.85
CA CYS A 250 8.65 -22.00 -9.33
C CYS A 250 9.46 -22.87 -10.28
N TYR A 251 10.72 -22.51 -10.57
CA TYR A 251 11.53 -23.27 -11.52
C TYR A 251 11.60 -24.77 -11.16
N ASP A 252 11.40 -25.66 -12.15
CA ASP A 252 11.29 -27.13 -12.01
C ASP A 252 10.17 -27.59 -11.03
N ASP A 253 9.12 -26.78 -10.86
CA ASP A 253 8.03 -27.03 -9.90
C ASP A 253 8.51 -27.25 -8.46
N ASP A 254 9.67 -26.67 -8.10
CA ASP A 254 10.24 -26.72 -6.76
C ASP A 254 10.10 -25.35 -6.05
N PRO A 255 9.31 -25.24 -4.96
CA PRO A 255 9.13 -24.00 -4.22
C PRO A 255 10.44 -23.43 -3.67
N ALA A 256 11.47 -24.25 -3.42
CA ALA A 256 12.78 -23.77 -2.97
C ALA A 256 13.45 -22.86 -4.02
N ASN A 257 13.15 -23.05 -5.30
CA ASN A 257 13.66 -22.18 -6.36
C ASN A 257 12.98 -20.80 -6.35
N CYS A 258 11.73 -20.70 -5.92
CA CYS A 258 11.08 -19.42 -5.72
C CYS A 258 11.70 -18.60 -4.58
N GLU A 259 12.12 -19.24 -3.50
CA GLU A 259 12.79 -18.58 -2.37
C GLU A 259 14.15 -17.97 -2.77
N ILE A 260 14.81 -18.55 -3.78
CA ILE A 260 16.12 -18.07 -4.27
C ILE A 260 15.96 -17.09 -5.43
N TYR A 261 15.16 -17.46 -6.44
CA TYR A 261 15.11 -16.76 -7.73
C TYR A 261 13.87 -15.90 -7.94
N GLY A 262 12.89 -15.97 -7.02
CA GLY A 262 11.57 -15.39 -7.20
C GLY A 262 10.65 -16.20 -8.09
N GLY A 263 9.39 -15.76 -8.19
CA GLY A 263 8.38 -16.36 -9.06
C GLY A 263 8.64 -16.07 -10.55
N LEU A 264 8.14 -16.98 -11.39
CA LEU A 264 8.04 -16.79 -12.83
C LEU A 264 6.57 -16.56 -13.17
N TYR A 265 6.27 -15.52 -13.92
CA TYR A 265 4.90 -15.08 -14.23
C TYR A 265 4.66 -15.04 -15.72
N GLN A 266 3.49 -15.50 -16.18
CA GLN A 266 3.01 -15.13 -17.50
C GLN A 266 2.73 -13.62 -17.53
N TRP A 267 2.91 -12.98 -18.67
CA TRP A 267 2.83 -11.52 -18.76
C TRP A 267 1.43 -10.97 -18.39
N ASN A 268 0.37 -11.65 -18.82
CA ASN A 268 -0.99 -11.21 -18.52
C ASN A 268 -1.28 -11.27 -17.02
N GLU A 269 -0.83 -12.31 -16.33
CA GLU A 269 -0.94 -12.46 -14.88
C GLU A 269 -0.22 -11.34 -14.14
N MET A 270 1.06 -11.12 -14.49
CA MET A 270 1.84 -10.04 -13.91
C MET A 270 1.16 -8.67 -14.05
N MET A 271 0.47 -8.44 -15.18
CA MET A 271 -0.23 -7.21 -15.52
C MET A 271 -1.64 -7.13 -14.94
N GLU A 272 -2.09 -8.12 -14.15
CA GLU A 272 -3.51 -8.25 -13.75
C GLU A 272 -4.45 -8.13 -14.96
N TYR A 273 -4.05 -8.77 -16.06
CA TYR A 273 -4.76 -8.78 -17.36
C TYR A 273 -4.99 -7.38 -17.97
N SER A 274 -4.34 -6.33 -17.44
CA SER A 274 -4.28 -5.01 -18.05
C SER A 274 -3.31 -4.98 -19.23
N THR A 275 -3.55 -4.10 -20.20
CA THR A 275 -2.62 -3.81 -21.31
C THR A 275 -1.95 -2.45 -21.18
N THR A 276 -2.22 -1.72 -20.11
CA THR A 276 -1.66 -0.39 -19.86
C THR A 276 -0.23 -0.50 -19.35
N ALA A 277 0.73 0.05 -20.08
CA ALA A 277 2.12 0.08 -19.64
C ALA A 277 2.30 0.97 -18.40
N GLY A 278 3.14 0.55 -17.45
CA GLY A 278 3.36 1.25 -16.19
C GLY A 278 2.24 1.06 -15.17
N VAL A 279 1.35 0.07 -15.38
CA VAL A 279 0.33 -0.29 -14.39
C VAL A 279 0.99 -0.86 -13.13
N GLN A 280 0.32 -0.71 -11.98
CA GLN A 280 0.72 -1.37 -10.73
C GLN A 280 0.90 -2.88 -10.95
N GLY A 281 -0.09 -3.55 -11.56
CA GLY A 281 -0.11 -5.00 -11.71
C GLY A 281 0.15 -5.69 -10.38
N ILE A 282 0.93 -6.76 -10.37
CA ILE A 282 1.27 -7.50 -9.16
C ILE A 282 2.27 -6.78 -8.22
N CYS A 283 2.60 -5.52 -8.45
CA CYS A 283 3.42 -4.72 -7.54
C CYS A 283 2.58 -4.15 -6.37
N PRO A 284 3.19 -3.85 -5.21
CA PRO A 284 2.48 -3.21 -4.12
C PRO A 284 2.06 -1.77 -4.44
N SER A 285 1.13 -1.22 -3.67
CA SER A 285 0.73 0.20 -3.79
C SER A 285 1.94 1.14 -3.69
N GLY A 286 2.01 2.19 -4.53
CA GLY A 286 3.16 3.10 -4.66
C GLY A 286 4.33 2.53 -5.47
N TRP A 287 4.10 1.38 -6.15
CA TRP A 287 5.03 0.72 -7.04
C TRP A 287 4.31 0.25 -8.30
N HIS A 288 5.03 0.16 -9.39
CA HIS A 288 4.49 -0.33 -10.66
C HIS A 288 5.44 -1.29 -11.37
N LEU A 289 4.91 -1.98 -12.35
CA LEU A 289 5.69 -2.82 -13.26
C LEU A 289 6.46 -1.94 -14.24
N PRO A 290 7.80 -2.04 -14.30
CA PRO A 290 8.61 -1.14 -15.13
C PRO A 290 8.26 -1.22 -16.60
N THR A 291 8.11 -0.06 -17.24
CA THR A 291 7.96 0.04 -18.69
C THR A 291 9.28 -0.28 -19.41
N ASP A 292 9.20 -0.54 -20.70
CA ASP A 292 10.38 -0.71 -21.53
C ASP A 292 11.27 0.56 -21.57
N GLY A 293 10.63 1.75 -21.45
CA GLY A 293 11.34 3.03 -21.34
C GLY A 293 12.13 3.16 -20.04
N GLU A 294 11.56 2.77 -18.92
CA GLU A 294 12.23 2.83 -17.60
C GLU A 294 13.37 1.84 -17.49
N TRP A 295 13.24 0.65 -18.07
CA TRP A 295 14.36 -0.27 -18.26
C TRP A 295 15.47 0.34 -19.12
N THR A 296 15.14 1.15 -20.12
CA THR A 296 16.14 1.87 -20.94
C THR A 296 16.83 2.96 -20.10
N VAL A 297 16.09 3.72 -19.29
CA VAL A 297 16.68 4.71 -18.37
C VAL A 297 17.70 4.03 -17.43
N LEU A 298 17.37 2.89 -16.85
CA LEU A 298 18.28 2.10 -16.01
C LEU A 298 19.54 1.70 -16.78
N THR A 299 19.38 1.09 -17.97
CA THR A 299 20.52 0.60 -18.75
C THR A 299 21.42 1.73 -19.23
N ASP A 300 20.84 2.87 -19.63
CA ASP A 300 21.60 4.05 -20.07
C ASP A 300 22.38 4.69 -18.91
N PHE A 301 21.76 4.78 -17.72
CA PHE A 301 22.46 5.25 -16.52
C PHE A 301 23.67 4.38 -16.19
N LEU A 302 23.59 3.08 -16.42
CA LEU A 302 24.68 2.13 -16.17
C LEU A 302 25.75 2.11 -17.29
N GLY A 303 25.61 2.94 -18.33
CA GLY A 303 26.59 3.09 -19.41
C GLY A 303 26.22 2.42 -20.72
N GLY A 304 24.95 2.05 -20.89
CA GLY A 304 24.36 1.46 -22.09
C GLY A 304 24.35 -0.08 -22.08
N GLU A 305 23.60 -0.65 -23.04
CA GLU A 305 23.33 -2.08 -23.12
C GLU A 305 24.58 -2.96 -23.08
N SER A 306 25.69 -2.52 -23.68
CA SER A 306 26.93 -3.31 -23.81
C SER A 306 27.68 -3.57 -22.50
N VAL A 307 27.36 -2.82 -21.41
CA VAL A 307 28.07 -2.92 -20.12
C VAL A 307 27.13 -3.07 -18.92
N ALA A 308 25.89 -2.63 -19.06
CA ALA A 308 24.93 -2.57 -17.96
C ALA A 308 24.67 -3.95 -17.35
N GLY A 309 24.64 -5.02 -18.15
CA GLY A 309 24.39 -6.37 -17.66
C GLY A 309 25.42 -6.84 -16.63
N GLY A 310 26.69 -6.55 -16.85
CA GLY A 310 27.75 -6.85 -15.87
C GLY A 310 27.55 -6.09 -14.54
N LYS A 311 27.15 -4.84 -14.61
CA LYS A 311 26.88 -4.00 -13.43
C LYS A 311 25.61 -4.40 -12.67
N MET A 312 24.67 -5.09 -13.31
CA MET A 312 23.42 -5.55 -12.71
C MET A 312 23.51 -6.93 -12.10
N LYS A 313 24.34 -7.84 -12.65
CA LYS A 313 24.43 -9.23 -12.21
C LYS A 313 25.05 -9.36 -10.83
N GLU A 314 24.54 -10.32 -10.03
CA GLU A 314 25.21 -10.79 -8.83
C GLU A 314 26.66 -11.20 -9.16
N THR A 315 27.59 -10.89 -8.25
CA THR A 315 29.00 -11.26 -8.41
C THR A 315 29.26 -12.73 -8.05
N GLY A 316 30.33 -13.29 -8.62
CA GLY A 316 30.73 -14.67 -8.35
C GLY A 316 29.90 -15.69 -9.15
N THR A 317 29.96 -16.93 -8.71
CA THR A 317 29.36 -18.09 -9.40
C THR A 317 28.49 -18.94 -8.46
N THR A 318 27.93 -18.33 -7.40
CA THR A 318 27.02 -19.01 -6.49
C THR A 318 25.75 -19.41 -7.21
N HIS A 319 25.13 -18.46 -7.91
CA HIS A 319 23.92 -18.70 -8.69
C HIS A 319 24.19 -18.67 -10.20
N TRP A 320 25.10 -17.81 -10.68
CA TRP A 320 25.49 -17.74 -12.08
C TRP A 320 26.47 -18.83 -12.48
N ASN A 321 26.22 -19.51 -13.58
CA ASN A 321 27.18 -20.41 -14.17
C ASN A 321 28.46 -19.66 -14.62
N PRO A 322 29.65 -20.25 -14.46
CA PRO A 322 30.86 -19.66 -14.98
C PRO A 322 30.79 -19.42 -16.51
N PRO A 323 31.42 -18.31 -16.99
CA PRO A 323 32.36 -17.42 -16.29
C PRO A 323 31.70 -16.22 -15.57
N ASN A 324 30.38 -16.01 -15.64
CA ASN A 324 29.68 -14.81 -15.16
C ASN A 324 30.37 -13.51 -15.60
N THR A 325 30.58 -13.38 -16.89
CA THR A 325 31.42 -12.36 -17.52
C THR A 325 30.99 -10.95 -17.17
N GLY A 326 31.93 -10.14 -16.69
CA GLY A 326 31.71 -8.72 -16.40
C GLY A 326 30.86 -8.43 -15.14
N ALA A 327 30.48 -9.44 -14.36
CA ALA A 327 29.63 -9.27 -13.19
C ALA A 327 30.36 -8.53 -12.07
N THR A 328 29.91 -7.29 -11.77
CA THR A 328 30.43 -6.44 -10.70
C THR A 328 29.38 -6.12 -9.65
N ASN A 329 28.08 -6.24 -9.99
CA ASN A 329 26.95 -5.76 -9.18
C ASN A 329 27.11 -4.31 -8.70
N GLU A 330 27.80 -3.49 -9.47
CA GLU A 330 28.08 -2.07 -9.13
C GLU A 330 26.79 -1.28 -8.91
N SER A 331 25.71 -1.65 -9.59
CA SER A 331 24.40 -1.01 -9.43
C SER A 331 23.68 -1.41 -8.14
N GLY A 332 24.05 -2.51 -7.49
CA GLY A 332 23.29 -3.10 -6.38
C GLY A 332 21.98 -3.78 -6.81
N PHE A 333 21.69 -3.87 -8.12
CA PHE A 333 20.47 -4.50 -8.63
C PHE A 333 20.40 -6.01 -8.32
N THR A 334 21.53 -6.69 -8.24
CA THR A 334 21.69 -8.11 -7.84
C THR A 334 20.80 -9.06 -8.68
N ALA A 335 20.91 -8.95 -9.99
CA ALA A 335 20.16 -9.82 -10.89
C ALA A 335 20.60 -11.29 -10.75
N LEU A 336 19.64 -12.20 -10.59
CA LEU A 336 19.85 -13.64 -10.48
C LEU A 336 19.45 -14.37 -11.78
N PRO A 337 20.09 -15.51 -12.07
CA PRO A 337 19.84 -16.30 -13.30
C PRO A 337 18.69 -17.30 -13.11
N GLY A 338 17.49 -16.83 -12.81
CA GLY A 338 16.31 -17.65 -12.51
C GLY A 338 15.79 -18.50 -13.67
N GLY A 339 16.39 -18.41 -14.88
CA GLY A 339 15.89 -19.11 -16.04
C GLY A 339 14.50 -18.64 -16.47
N PHE A 340 13.71 -19.53 -17.03
CA PHE A 340 12.32 -19.25 -17.41
C PHE A 340 11.46 -20.51 -17.59
N ARG A 341 10.12 -20.34 -17.54
CA ARG A 341 9.14 -21.35 -17.93
C ARG A 341 8.79 -21.14 -19.41
N HIS A 342 8.99 -22.16 -20.24
CA HIS A 342 8.62 -22.19 -21.66
C HIS A 342 7.10 -22.43 -21.83
N ALA A 343 6.51 -22.03 -22.96
CA ALA A 343 5.08 -22.17 -23.23
C ALA A 343 4.56 -23.63 -23.21
N ASP A 344 5.41 -24.62 -23.37
CA ASP A 344 5.07 -26.04 -23.24
C ASP A 344 5.13 -26.60 -21.81
N GLY A 345 5.41 -25.73 -20.83
CA GLY A 345 5.49 -26.09 -19.41
C GLY A 345 6.88 -26.45 -18.91
N SER A 346 7.87 -26.60 -19.80
CA SER A 346 9.25 -26.95 -19.42
C SER A 346 10.00 -25.73 -18.85
N PHE A 347 10.96 -26.00 -17.96
CA PHE A 347 11.84 -24.98 -17.38
C PHE A 347 13.23 -25.08 -17.97
N ILE A 348 13.83 -23.96 -18.36
CA ILE A 348 15.15 -23.95 -18.99
C ILE A 348 15.95 -22.70 -18.57
N LYS A 349 17.29 -22.80 -18.65
CA LYS A 349 18.27 -21.71 -18.46
C LYS A 349 18.54 -21.28 -17.04
N LEU A 350 18.14 -22.02 -16.00
CA LEU A 350 18.59 -21.76 -14.64
C LEU A 350 20.12 -21.67 -14.59
N GLY A 351 20.64 -20.74 -13.84
CA GLY A 351 22.08 -20.49 -13.69
C GLY A 351 22.73 -19.81 -14.88
N SER A 352 22.16 -19.87 -16.08
CA SER A 352 22.77 -19.33 -17.30
C SER A 352 22.16 -18.02 -17.80
N SER A 353 20.92 -17.71 -17.42
CA SER A 353 20.24 -16.51 -17.89
C SER A 353 19.19 -16.00 -16.90
N GLY A 354 19.09 -14.66 -16.76
CA GLY A 354 18.00 -13.96 -16.08
C GLY A 354 17.13 -13.23 -17.10
N TYR A 355 15.82 -13.28 -16.91
CA TYR A 355 14.83 -12.65 -17.79
C TYR A 355 13.89 -11.81 -16.95
N PHE A 356 13.68 -10.56 -17.31
CA PHE A 356 12.89 -9.60 -16.56
C PHE A 356 11.85 -8.98 -17.48
N TRP A 357 10.58 -9.22 -17.22
CA TRP A 357 9.48 -8.59 -17.95
C TRP A 357 9.51 -7.07 -17.85
N SER A 358 9.02 -6.40 -18.88
CA SER A 358 8.49 -5.04 -18.78
C SER A 358 6.96 -5.07 -18.94
N SER A 359 6.28 -4.03 -18.47
CA SER A 359 4.84 -3.85 -18.67
C SER A 359 4.46 -3.41 -20.08
N SER A 360 5.42 -3.20 -20.98
CA SER A 360 5.19 -2.72 -22.34
C SER A 360 4.99 -3.85 -23.34
N GLU A 361 3.86 -3.85 -24.02
CA GLU A 361 3.63 -4.73 -25.18
C GLU A 361 4.54 -4.35 -26.35
N SER A 362 4.97 -5.36 -27.13
CA SER A 362 5.59 -5.17 -28.44
C SER A 362 4.64 -5.55 -29.57
N SER A 363 3.69 -6.44 -29.29
CA SER A 363 2.56 -6.85 -30.14
C SER A 363 1.47 -7.47 -29.26
N PRO A 364 0.25 -7.75 -29.77
CA PRO A 364 -0.81 -8.34 -28.98
C PRO A 364 -0.46 -9.63 -28.24
N ASP A 365 0.46 -10.43 -28.78
CA ASP A 365 0.90 -11.71 -28.24
C ASP A 365 2.30 -11.67 -27.60
N ARG A 366 2.98 -10.52 -27.62
CA ARG A 366 4.37 -10.36 -27.15
C ARG A 366 4.56 -9.11 -26.32
N ALA A 367 5.51 -9.18 -25.36
CA ALA A 367 5.93 -8.04 -24.55
C ALA A 367 7.46 -7.91 -24.53
N TRP A 368 7.93 -6.69 -24.24
CA TRP A 368 9.34 -6.40 -24.08
C TRP A 368 9.87 -6.94 -22.75
N LEU A 369 11.17 -7.27 -22.75
CA LEU A 369 11.89 -7.74 -21.58
C LEU A 369 13.36 -7.32 -21.61
N ARG A 370 14.05 -7.48 -20.49
CA ARG A 370 15.50 -7.46 -20.41
C ARG A 370 16.03 -8.86 -20.10
N ARG A 371 17.14 -9.21 -20.72
CA ARG A 371 17.78 -10.52 -20.61
C ARG A 371 19.27 -10.38 -20.34
N LEU A 372 19.76 -11.13 -19.37
CA LEU A 372 21.15 -11.22 -18.96
C LEU A 372 21.67 -12.65 -19.17
N TYR A 373 22.95 -12.78 -19.48
CA TYR A 373 23.60 -14.07 -19.67
C TYR A 373 24.84 -14.21 -18.77
N SER A 374 25.17 -15.47 -18.42
CA SER A 374 26.39 -15.79 -17.66
C SER A 374 27.68 -15.49 -18.43
N ASN A 375 27.66 -15.60 -19.72
CA ASN A 375 28.85 -15.47 -20.58
C ASN A 375 29.00 -14.10 -21.26
N TYR A 376 28.13 -13.15 -21.00
CA TYR A 376 28.18 -11.78 -21.55
C TYR A 376 28.01 -10.72 -20.46
N GLY A 377 28.55 -9.51 -20.68
CA GLY A 377 28.37 -8.34 -19.85
C GLY A 377 27.20 -7.45 -20.27
N ASP A 378 26.54 -7.80 -21.38
CA ASP A 378 25.50 -7.01 -22.01
C ASP A 378 24.13 -7.20 -21.35
N VAL A 379 23.25 -6.21 -21.48
CA VAL A 379 21.80 -6.34 -21.35
C VAL A 379 21.20 -6.44 -22.74
N TYR A 380 20.39 -7.46 -22.97
CA TYR A 380 19.68 -7.60 -24.23
C TYR A 380 18.22 -7.15 -24.07
N ARG A 381 17.79 -6.14 -24.82
CA ARG A 381 16.39 -5.79 -25.02
C ARG A 381 15.79 -6.75 -26.04
N PHE A 382 14.78 -7.51 -25.65
CA PHE A 382 14.15 -8.52 -26.50
C PHE A 382 12.62 -8.52 -26.29
N ASN A 383 11.87 -9.21 -27.14
CA ASN A 383 10.46 -9.48 -26.93
C ASN A 383 10.17 -10.98 -27.02
N TYR A 384 9.25 -11.46 -26.18
CA TYR A 384 8.82 -12.85 -26.16
C TYR A 384 7.30 -12.96 -26.07
N PHE A 385 6.79 -14.17 -26.35
CA PHE A 385 5.38 -14.47 -26.19
C PHE A 385 4.96 -14.33 -24.73
N LYS A 386 3.80 -13.70 -24.48
CA LYS A 386 3.22 -13.48 -23.15
C LYS A 386 2.93 -14.77 -22.38
N SER A 387 2.83 -15.92 -23.08
CA SER A 387 2.63 -17.26 -22.50
C SER A 387 3.88 -17.86 -21.84
N TYR A 388 5.04 -17.21 -21.95
CA TYR A 388 6.25 -17.63 -21.24
C TYR A 388 6.19 -17.10 -19.80
N GLY A 389 6.81 -17.84 -18.85
CA GLY A 389 6.98 -17.37 -17.48
C GLY A 389 8.37 -16.78 -17.27
N PHE A 390 8.45 -15.47 -16.97
CA PHE A 390 9.69 -14.76 -16.62
C PHE A 390 9.54 -14.06 -15.27
N THR A 391 10.66 -13.61 -14.70
CA THR A 391 10.64 -12.87 -13.45
C THR A 391 10.13 -11.44 -13.63
N SER A 392 9.68 -10.83 -12.54
CA SER A 392 9.28 -9.43 -12.48
C SER A 392 9.96 -8.71 -11.32
N ARG A 393 10.16 -7.42 -11.46
CA ARG A 393 10.58 -6.49 -10.40
C ARG A 393 9.74 -5.26 -10.42
N CYS A 394 9.57 -4.64 -9.25
CA CYS A 394 8.84 -3.40 -9.13
C CYS A 394 9.76 -2.19 -9.10
N LEU A 395 9.26 -1.09 -9.63
CA LEU A 395 9.83 0.23 -9.63
C LEU A 395 8.91 1.16 -8.83
N GLN A 396 9.47 1.99 -7.94
CA GLN A 396 8.71 2.97 -7.17
C GLN A 396 8.18 4.07 -8.09
N ASP A 397 6.94 4.55 -7.80
CA ASP A 397 6.25 5.62 -8.52
C ASP A 397 6.92 6.99 -8.37
#